data_8649bbb4116cb036e8951b4ee248e02e
#
_entry.id   8649bbb4116cb036e8951b4ee248e02e
#
_cell.length_a   1.000
_cell.length_b   1.000
_cell.length_c   1.000
_cell.angle_alpha   90.00
_cell.angle_beta   90.00
_cell.angle_gamma   90.00
#
_symmetry.space_group_name_H-M   'P 1'
#
loop_
_entity.id
_entity.type
_entity.pdbx_description
1 polymer ?
#
loop_
_entity_poly.entity_id
_entity_poly.type
_entity_poly.pdbx_seq_one_letter_code
_entity_poly.pdbx_strand_id
1 'polypeptide(L)'
;MKWDHSVVWITTRTIRPGSYEEFRKAWRPKSFPEGMLGAYECFSEERSEVVGISVWDSLESRERYRLSDVEAERQRAMAPFVEAESSGIYVGRELEMPKD
;
A
#
# COMPACT_ATOMS: atom_id res chain seq x y z
N MET A 1 -29.17 2.81 -0.90
CA MET A 1 -27.83 3.23 -1.28
C MET A 1 -26.89 2.06 -1.22
N LYS A 2 -26.16 1.91 -2.27
CA LYS A 2 -25.24 0.80 -2.34
C LYS A 2 -23.84 1.25 -1.91
N TRP A 3 -23.27 0.57 -0.95
CA TRP A 3 -21.88 0.73 -0.63
C TRP A 3 -21.05 -0.02 -1.66
N ASP A 4 -20.18 0.66 -2.32
CA ASP A 4 -19.15 -0.01 -3.07
C ASP A 4 -18.08 -0.38 -2.06
N HIS A 5 -18.19 -1.60 -1.57
CA HIS A 5 -17.27 -2.09 -0.56
C HIS A 5 -15.96 -2.47 -1.21
N SER A 6 -15.03 -1.56 -1.18
CA SER A 6 -13.65 -1.88 -1.54
C SER A 6 -12.88 -2.14 -0.27
N VAL A 7 -11.96 -3.08 -0.33
CA VAL A 7 -11.03 -3.31 0.75
C VAL A 7 -9.86 -2.36 0.56
N VAL A 8 -9.57 -1.57 1.57
CA VAL A 8 -8.48 -0.59 1.52
C VAL A 8 -7.42 -1.02 2.53
N TRP A 9 -6.22 -1.25 2.05
CA TRP A 9 -5.08 -1.63 2.88
C TRP A 9 -4.14 -0.44 2.95
N ILE A 10 -3.90 0.06 4.17
CA ILE A 10 -3.03 1.21 4.39
C ILE A 10 -1.84 0.75 5.22
N THR A 11 -0.64 0.97 4.71
CA THR A 11 0.57 0.65 5.44
C THR A 11 1.40 1.92 5.60
N THR A 12 1.77 2.22 6.84
CA THR A 12 2.62 3.37 7.16
C THR A 12 3.98 2.86 7.59
N ARG A 13 5.04 3.31 6.91
CA ARG A 13 6.40 2.91 7.23
C ARG A 13 7.27 4.13 7.49
N THR A 14 8.03 4.08 8.57
CA THR A 14 9.10 5.04 8.80
C THR A 14 10.34 4.43 8.19
N ILE A 15 11.00 5.15 7.31
CA ILE A 15 12.18 4.66 6.61
C ILE A 15 13.41 5.46 7.04
N ARG A 16 14.58 4.88 6.80
CA ARG A 16 15.84 5.56 7.11
C ARG A 16 15.94 6.86 6.32
N PRO A 17 16.31 7.97 6.98
CA PRO A 17 16.46 9.25 6.26
C PRO A 17 17.40 9.12 5.06
N GLY A 18 16.98 9.68 3.94
CA GLY A 18 17.78 9.65 2.71
C GLY A 18 17.65 8.37 1.89
N SER A 19 16.82 7.42 2.31
CA SER A 19 16.70 6.13 1.62
C SER A 19 15.47 6.01 0.73
N TYR A 20 14.72 7.10 0.53
CA TYR A 20 13.45 7.01 -0.17
C TYR A 20 13.56 6.39 -1.57
N GLU A 21 14.53 6.81 -2.37
CA GLU A 21 14.64 6.29 -3.74
C GLU A 21 14.94 4.79 -3.75
N GLU A 22 15.81 4.34 -2.85
CA GLU A 22 16.13 2.92 -2.74
C GLU A 22 14.95 2.13 -2.22
N PHE A 23 14.26 2.67 -1.20
CA PHE A 23 13.04 2.06 -0.68
C PHE A 23 11.98 1.96 -1.76
N ARG A 24 11.78 3.02 -2.54
CA ARG A 24 10.77 3.05 -3.59
C ARG A 24 10.98 1.95 -4.62
N LYS A 25 12.21 1.71 -5.01
CA LYS A 25 12.54 0.64 -5.96
C LYS A 25 12.20 -0.73 -5.40
N ALA A 26 12.46 -0.94 -4.12
CA ALA A 26 12.14 -2.20 -3.46
C ALA A 26 10.64 -2.37 -3.24
N TRP A 27 9.94 -1.28 -2.93
CA TRP A 27 8.51 -1.27 -2.63
C TRP A 27 7.65 -1.49 -3.87
N ARG A 28 8.06 -0.93 -4.99
CA ARG A 28 7.24 -0.92 -6.20
C ARG A 28 7.13 -2.34 -6.80
N PRO A 29 5.91 -2.87 -6.95
CA PRO A 29 5.75 -4.18 -7.57
C PRO A 29 6.03 -4.10 -9.07
N LYS A 30 6.48 -5.21 -9.64
CA LYS A 30 6.75 -5.28 -11.08
C LYS A 30 5.46 -5.22 -11.89
N SER A 31 4.36 -5.67 -11.31
CA SER A 31 3.04 -5.63 -11.93
C SER A 31 2.01 -5.52 -10.82
N PHE A 32 0.83 -5.01 -11.17
CA PHE A 32 -0.25 -4.95 -10.21
C PHE A 32 -0.83 -6.34 -9.99
N PRO A 33 -1.02 -6.73 -8.72
CA PRO A 33 -1.61 -8.04 -8.41
C PRO A 33 -3.05 -8.12 -8.87
N GLU A 34 -3.50 -9.35 -9.12
CA GLU A 34 -4.89 -9.60 -9.44
C GLU A 34 -5.77 -9.16 -8.27
N GLY A 35 -6.83 -8.43 -8.59
CA GLY A 35 -7.78 -7.93 -7.59
C GLY A 35 -7.43 -6.55 -7.05
N MET A 36 -6.24 -6.03 -7.33
CA MET A 36 -5.89 -4.67 -6.94
C MET A 36 -6.53 -3.70 -7.93
N LEU A 37 -7.36 -2.80 -7.41
CA LEU A 37 -8.09 -1.82 -8.21
C LEU A 37 -7.33 -0.51 -8.36
N GLY A 38 -6.44 -0.21 -7.43
CA GLY A 38 -5.63 1.00 -7.48
C GLY A 38 -4.68 1.05 -6.31
N ALA A 39 -3.73 1.96 -6.39
CA ALA A 39 -2.75 2.13 -5.33
C ALA A 39 -2.20 3.55 -5.32
N TYR A 40 -1.80 4.01 -4.15
CA TYR A 40 -1.18 5.31 -3.96
C TYR A 40 0.05 5.15 -3.10
N GLU A 41 1.05 5.94 -3.42
CA GLU A 41 2.24 6.08 -2.60
C GLU A 41 2.30 7.53 -2.14
N CYS A 42 2.40 7.75 -0.83
CA CYS A 42 2.52 9.07 -0.27
C CYS A 42 3.81 9.14 0.53
N PHE A 43 4.61 10.17 0.32
CA PHE A 43 5.88 10.31 0.98
C PHE A 43 5.97 11.66 1.68
N SER A 44 6.40 11.63 2.95
CA SER A 44 6.71 12.83 3.71
C SER A 44 8.21 12.85 3.97
N GLU A 45 8.92 13.74 3.31
CA GLU A 45 10.36 13.87 3.50
C GLU A 45 10.68 14.30 4.93
N GLU A 46 9.91 15.23 5.45
CA GLU A 46 10.09 15.74 6.82
C GLU A 46 10.02 14.62 7.86
N ARG A 47 9.10 13.68 7.66
CA ARG A 47 8.90 12.57 8.60
C ARG A 47 9.66 11.31 8.23
N SER A 48 10.28 11.27 7.07
CA SER A 48 10.86 10.05 6.51
C SER A 48 9.84 8.92 6.55
N GLU A 49 8.62 9.23 6.11
CA GLU A 49 7.49 8.32 6.24
C GLU A 49 6.85 8.07 4.88
N VAL A 50 6.59 6.80 4.60
CA VAL A 50 5.90 6.40 3.37
C VAL A 50 4.59 5.74 3.74
N VAL A 51 3.50 6.23 3.15
CA VAL A 51 2.18 5.65 3.32
C VAL A 51 1.78 5.01 2.00
N GLY A 52 1.59 3.70 2.02
CA GLY A 52 1.08 2.97 0.87
C GLY A 52 -0.40 2.70 1.06
N ILE A 53 -1.19 3.02 0.05
CA ILE A 53 -2.63 2.78 0.07
C ILE A 53 -2.96 1.91 -1.13
N SER A 54 -3.54 0.75 -0.91
CA SER A 54 -3.99 -0.11 -2.00
C SER A 54 -5.47 -0.43 -1.84
N VAL A 55 -6.16 -0.47 -2.96
CA VAL A 55 -7.60 -0.72 -3.01
C VAL A 55 -7.84 -2.04 -3.73
N TRP A 56 -8.63 -2.91 -3.13
CA TRP A 56 -8.82 -4.28 -3.59
C TRP A 56 -10.29 -4.59 -3.80
N ASP A 57 -10.57 -5.48 -4.73
CA ASP A 57 -11.94 -5.92 -5.02
C ASP A 57 -12.52 -6.77 -3.88
N SER A 58 -11.66 -7.43 -3.09
CA SER A 58 -12.10 -8.27 -1.99
C SER A 58 -10.97 -8.47 -1.00
N LEU A 59 -11.35 -8.85 0.22
CA LEU A 59 -10.38 -9.23 1.24
C LEU A 59 -9.61 -10.48 0.81
N GLU A 60 -10.28 -11.37 0.12
CA GLU A 60 -9.66 -12.61 -0.37
C GLU A 60 -8.53 -12.33 -1.34
N SER A 61 -8.72 -11.41 -2.29
CA SER A 61 -7.67 -11.02 -3.22
C SER A 61 -6.47 -10.43 -2.51
N ARG A 62 -6.71 -9.56 -1.54
CA ARG A 62 -5.64 -8.95 -0.75
C ARG A 62 -4.88 -10.01 0.05
N GLU A 63 -5.59 -10.95 0.67
CA GLU A 63 -4.95 -12.02 1.43
C GLU A 63 -4.12 -12.92 0.54
N ARG A 64 -4.61 -13.22 -0.65
CA ARG A 64 -3.87 -14.02 -1.61
C ARG A 64 -2.55 -13.36 -1.98
N TYR A 65 -2.58 -12.05 -2.18
CA TYR A 65 -1.36 -11.30 -2.48
C TYR A 65 -0.43 -11.25 -1.27
N ARG A 66 -0.98 -10.99 -0.09
CA ARG A 66 -0.18 -10.90 1.14
C ARG A 66 0.63 -12.15 1.40
N LEU A 67 0.09 -13.31 1.02
CA LEU A 67 0.73 -14.59 1.23
C LEU A 67 1.56 -15.07 0.04
N SER A 68 1.67 -14.25 -1.00
CA SER A 68 2.37 -14.63 -2.23
C SER A 68 3.89 -14.52 -2.08
N ASP A 69 4.61 -15.25 -2.93
CA ASP A 69 6.07 -15.18 -2.97
C ASP A 69 6.54 -13.79 -3.42
N VAL A 70 5.78 -13.16 -4.30
CA VAL A 70 6.10 -11.81 -4.78
C VAL A 70 6.12 -10.82 -3.61
N GLU A 71 5.11 -10.90 -2.74
CA GLU A 71 5.06 -10.00 -1.59
C GLU A 71 6.16 -10.35 -0.58
N ALA A 72 6.44 -11.62 -0.35
CA ALA A 72 7.50 -12.03 0.56
C ALA A 72 8.86 -11.47 0.09
N GLU A 73 9.12 -11.55 -1.20
CA GLU A 73 10.34 -11.03 -1.78
C GLU A 73 10.42 -9.51 -1.66
N ARG A 74 9.31 -8.84 -1.90
CA ARG A 74 9.20 -7.39 -1.78
C ARG A 74 9.49 -6.95 -0.34
N GLN A 75 8.94 -7.66 0.65
CA GLN A 75 9.18 -7.36 2.06
C GLN A 75 10.66 -7.51 2.42
N ARG A 76 11.30 -8.56 1.92
CA ARG A 76 12.74 -8.74 2.14
C ARG A 76 13.57 -7.61 1.55
N ALA A 77 13.19 -7.15 0.36
CA ALA A 77 13.91 -6.07 -0.32
C ALA A 77 13.74 -4.73 0.41
N MET A 78 12.57 -4.49 1.01
CA MET A 78 12.29 -3.26 1.75
C MET A 78 12.93 -3.23 3.14
N ALA A 79 13.09 -4.40 3.76
CA ALA A 79 13.48 -4.51 5.16
C ALA A 79 14.69 -3.67 5.57
N PRO A 80 15.77 -3.56 4.77
CA PRO A 80 16.92 -2.77 5.19
C PRO A 80 16.64 -1.29 5.40
N PHE A 81 15.56 -0.77 4.83
CA PHE A 81 15.24 0.64 4.87
C PHE A 81 14.14 0.99 5.87
N VAL A 82 13.44 -0.01 6.40
CA VAL A 82 12.27 0.21 7.26
C VAL A 82 12.67 0.17 8.71
N GLU A 83 12.37 1.26 9.44
CA GLU A 83 12.62 1.36 10.87
C GLU A 83 11.40 1.02 11.71
N ALA A 84 10.22 1.32 11.19
CA ALA A 84 8.97 1.03 11.87
C ALA A 84 7.86 0.87 10.85
N GLU A 85 6.87 0.06 11.18
CA GLU A 85 5.77 -0.21 10.27
C GLU A 85 4.48 -0.46 11.03
N SER A 86 3.39 0.05 10.49
CA SER A 86 2.05 -0.28 10.97
C SER A 86 1.14 -0.41 9.76
N SER A 87 0.08 -1.19 9.88
CA SER A 87 -0.88 -1.32 8.78
C SER A 87 -2.28 -1.58 9.31
N GLY A 88 -3.26 -1.30 8.46
CA GLY A 88 -4.64 -1.54 8.78
C GLY A 88 -5.45 -1.85 7.54
N ILE A 89 -6.54 -2.57 7.73
CA ILE A 89 -7.48 -2.94 6.70
C ILE A 89 -8.78 -2.21 6.98
N TYR A 90 -9.32 -1.58 5.96
CA TYR A 90 -10.55 -0.80 6.07
C TYR A 90 -11.50 -1.18 4.95
N VAL A 91 -12.78 -0.91 5.17
CA VAL A 91 -13.76 -0.96 4.10
C VAL A 91 -14.00 0.48 3.67
N GLY A 92 -13.82 0.74 2.40
CA GLY A 92 -13.91 2.10 1.90
C GLY A 92 -14.87 2.23 0.73
N ARG A 93 -15.14 3.45 0.40
CA ARG A 93 -15.90 3.79 -0.80
C ARG A 93 -15.39 5.11 -1.34
N GLU A 94 -15.55 5.29 -2.62
CA GLU A 94 -15.22 6.56 -3.24
C GLU A 94 -16.30 7.58 -2.92
N LEU A 95 -15.89 8.77 -2.55
CA LEU A 95 -16.82 9.85 -2.31
C LEU A 95 -17.01 10.63 -3.61
N GLU A 96 -18.27 10.87 -3.96
CA GLU A 96 -18.56 11.70 -5.12
C GLU A 96 -18.32 13.17 -4.78
N MET A 97 -17.60 13.82 -5.67
CA MET A 97 -17.39 15.26 -5.51
C MET A 97 -18.59 16.00 -6.06
N PRO A 98 -19.08 17.04 -5.35
CA PRO A 98 -20.21 17.82 -5.84
C PRO A 98 -19.87 18.47 -7.17
N LYS A 99 -20.85 18.51 -8.05
CA LYS A 99 -20.73 19.23 -9.30
C LYS A 99 -21.33 20.61 -9.11
N ASP A 100 -20.66 21.62 -9.60
CA ASP A 100 -21.17 22.98 -9.57
C ASP A 100 -22.23 23.21 -10.64
#